data_5eccafb10704def99685e0a0436dcc35
#
_entry.id   5eccafb10704def99685e0a0436dcc35
#
_cell.length_a   1.000
_cell.length_b   1.000
_cell.length_c   1.000
_cell.angle_alpha   90.00
_cell.angle_beta   90.00
_cell.angle_gamma   90.00
#
_symmetry.space_group_name_H-M   'P 1'
#
loop_
_entity.id
_entity.type
_entity.pdbx_description
1 polymer ?
#
loop_
_entity_poly.entity_id
_entity_poly.type
_entity_poly.pdbx_seq_one_letter_code
_entity_poly.pdbx_strand_id
1 'polypeptide(L)'
;MNIAENGIYLNLGLKKGEAVRLLHFSSHPQEMEIGDDDVSVYTLAELQASGFNQNDHHGLKHTGSSPSLLMTYEGHRDYRNDYGRKLEVIQKYKGLELITHIQFYDGISAVNFVGEVVNHSEEEYALEYVSSFALTGLTEQAKGPRDKTGILYIPHNTWFGEAQWKKYTLNELGYDAVNSFSMKRIAVSNTGSWACVEHLPMGCYYNTELDQSLMWQIETSGSWHWEVSDIRGTLYVQAGGPTYQENGFLKLLKPDEHFFSVPCTVSAAEGEFQKAVAEL
;
A
#
# COMPACT_ATOMS: atom_id res chain seq x y z
N MET A 1 0.03 2.34 18.20
CA MET A 1 1.14 1.37 18.39
C MET A 1 2.32 1.86 17.60
N ASN A 2 3.46 2.04 18.25
CA ASN A 2 4.68 2.51 17.59
C ASN A 2 5.72 1.39 17.59
N ILE A 3 6.25 1.09 16.43
CA ILE A 3 7.29 0.08 16.21
C ILE A 3 8.50 0.77 15.61
N ALA A 4 9.67 0.56 16.19
CA ALA A 4 10.97 0.95 15.65
C ALA A 4 11.84 -0.30 15.61
N GLU A 5 12.08 -0.86 14.44
CA GLU A 5 12.79 -2.13 14.29
C GLU A 5 13.56 -2.18 12.97
N ASN A 6 14.82 -2.57 13.03
CA ASN A 6 15.71 -2.72 11.86
C ASN A 6 15.74 -1.48 10.93
N GLY A 7 15.73 -0.26 11.50
CA GLY A 7 15.73 0.97 10.74
C GLY A 7 14.37 1.39 10.15
N ILE A 8 13.31 0.63 10.41
CA ILE A 8 11.93 0.99 10.03
C ILE A 8 11.19 1.54 11.24
N TYR A 9 10.48 2.64 11.01
CA TYR A 9 9.52 3.24 11.94
C TYR A 9 8.11 3.08 11.38
N LEU A 10 7.27 2.33 12.10
CA LEU A 10 5.89 2.05 11.74
C LEU A 10 4.97 2.47 12.87
N ASN A 11 3.96 3.30 12.56
CA ASN A 11 2.95 3.74 13.52
C ASN A 11 1.56 3.31 13.08
N LEU A 12 0.85 2.60 13.96
CA LEU A 12 -0.55 2.23 13.78
C LEU A 12 -1.45 2.96 14.77
N GLY A 13 -2.50 3.57 14.25
CA GLY A 13 -3.64 4.05 15.02
C GLY A 13 -4.59 2.90 15.30
N LEU A 14 -4.58 2.40 16.55
CA LEU A 14 -5.43 1.29 16.99
C LEU A 14 -6.47 1.83 17.96
N LYS A 15 -7.73 1.89 17.53
CA LYS A 15 -8.84 2.32 18.38
C LYS A 15 -10.01 1.36 18.21
N LYS A 16 -10.48 0.79 19.31
CA LYS A 16 -11.59 -0.16 19.29
C LYS A 16 -12.84 0.43 18.65
N GLY A 17 -13.43 -0.30 17.72
CA GLY A 17 -14.63 0.13 17.00
C GLY A 17 -14.37 1.07 15.82
N GLU A 18 -13.11 1.41 15.54
CA GLU A 18 -12.71 2.20 14.37
C GLU A 18 -11.77 1.38 13.47
N ALA A 19 -11.62 1.78 12.21
CA ALA A 19 -10.68 1.15 11.32
C ALA A 19 -9.24 1.45 11.74
N VAL A 20 -8.36 0.48 11.57
CA VAL A 20 -6.93 0.66 11.84
C VAL A 20 -6.32 1.63 10.82
N ARG A 21 -5.45 2.51 11.27
CA ARG A 21 -4.75 3.50 10.45
C ARG A 21 -3.27 3.19 10.40
N LEU A 22 -2.68 3.18 9.21
CA LEU A 22 -1.23 3.21 9.03
C LEU A 22 -0.80 4.68 8.96
N LEU A 23 -0.40 5.22 10.10
CA LEU A 23 -0.10 6.65 10.27
C LEU A 23 1.30 7.01 9.78
N HIS A 24 2.22 6.04 9.76
CA HIS A 24 3.60 6.26 9.36
C HIS A 24 4.29 4.95 8.99
N PHE A 25 5.10 4.99 7.94
CA PHE A 25 6.05 3.95 7.57
C PHE A 25 7.24 4.62 6.85
N SER A 26 8.42 4.60 7.46
CA SER A 26 9.60 5.31 6.97
C SER A 26 10.88 4.79 7.63
N SER A 27 12.04 5.23 7.12
CA SER A 27 13.34 5.08 7.77
C SER A 27 13.59 6.11 8.89
N HIS A 28 12.67 7.05 9.12
CA HIS A 28 12.77 8.10 10.15
C HIS A 28 11.55 8.06 11.08
N PRO A 29 11.69 8.50 12.34
CA PRO A 29 10.55 8.66 13.23
C PRO A 29 9.49 9.62 12.67
N GLN A 30 8.24 9.42 13.02
CA GLN A 30 7.17 10.35 12.70
C GLN A 30 7.37 11.66 13.48
N GLU A 31 7.49 12.78 12.76
CA GLU A 31 7.67 14.10 13.33
C GLU A 31 6.37 14.91 13.37
N MET A 32 5.47 14.70 12.41
CA MET A 32 4.22 15.43 12.29
C MET A 32 3.05 14.62 12.84
N GLU A 33 2.19 15.29 13.60
CA GLU A 33 0.89 14.74 13.99
C GLU A 33 -0.11 14.90 12.84
N ILE A 34 -0.89 13.87 12.59
CA ILE A 34 -1.96 13.88 11.59
C ILE A 34 -3.21 14.46 12.27
N GLY A 35 -3.84 15.46 11.66
CA GLY A 35 -5.06 16.06 12.18
C GLY A 35 -6.24 15.07 12.22
N ASP A 36 -7.13 15.20 13.18
CA ASP A 36 -8.27 14.28 13.39
C ASP A 36 -9.17 14.17 12.16
N ASP A 37 -9.34 15.26 11.40
CA ASP A 37 -10.18 15.29 10.20
C ASP A 37 -9.57 14.51 9.02
N ASP A 38 -8.24 14.43 8.97
CA ASP A 38 -7.49 13.80 7.87
C ASP A 38 -7.17 12.33 8.13
N VAL A 39 -7.08 11.92 9.41
CA VAL A 39 -6.63 10.58 9.80
C VAL A 39 -7.45 9.45 9.19
N SER A 40 -8.71 9.70 8.83
CA SER A 40 -9.62 8.69 8.29
C SER A 40 -9.13 8.05 6.98
N VAL A 41 -8.34 8.78 6.17
CA VAL A 41 -7.83 8.29 4.87
C VAL A 41 -6.51 7.53 4.98
N TYR A 42 -5.92 7.42 6.16
CA TYR A 42 -4.68 6.67 6.42
C TYR A 42 -4.99 5.17 6.65
N THR A 43 -5.68 4.54 5.72
CA THR A 43 -6.10 3.13 5.86
C THR A 43 -4.90 2.19 5.86
N LEU A 44 -4.96 1.13 6.69
CA LEU A 44 -3.92 0.08 6.71
C LEU A 44 -3.99 -0.80 5.46
N ALA A 45 -5.19 -1.03 4.94
CA ALA A 45 -5.43 -1.84 3.76
C ALA A 45 -6.71 -1.41 3.05
N GLU A 46 -6.78 -1.66 1.75
CA GLU A 46 -7.97 -1.48 0.93
C GLU A 46 -8.59 -2.84 0.57
N LEU A 47 -9.91 -2.92 0.71
CA LEU A 47 -10.72 -4.07 0.34
C LEU A 47 -11.89 -3.60 -0.51
N GLN A 48 -11.97 -4.10 -1.74
CA GLN A 48 -13.07 -3.83 -2.65
C GLN A 48 -13.81 -5.12 -2.99
N ALA A 49 -15.12 -5.07 -2.92
CA ALA A 49 -15.99 -6.17 -3.31
C ALA A 49 -17.22 -5.64 -4.03
N SER A 50 -17.78 -6.42 -4.95
CA SER A 50 -18.99 -6.08 -5.68
C SER A 50 -20.14 -5.75 -4.72
N GLY A 51 -20.81 -4.65 -5.01
CA GLY A 51 -21.93 -4.15 -4.19
C GLY A 51 -21.51 -3.33 -2.96
N PHE A 52 -20.22 -3.17 -2.68
CA PHE A 52 -19.76 -2.24 -1.66
C PHE A 52 -19.53 -0.84 -2.23
N ASN A 53 -19.83 0.18 -1.43
CA ASN A 53 -19.62 1.56 -1.83
C ASN A 53 -18.15 1.96 -1.79
N GLN A 54 -17.84 2.99 -2.54
CA GLN A 54 -16.54 3.66 -2.59
C GLN A 54 -16.72 5.07 -2.00
N ASN A 55 -16.71 5.18 -0.67
CA ASN A 55 -17.17 6.38 0.04
C ASN A 55 -16.33 7.64 -0.24
N ASP A 56 -15.02 7.47 -0.41
CA ASP A 56 -14.07 8.57 -0.63
C ASP A 56 -13.25 8.36 -1.90
N HIS A 57 -13.89 7.76 -2.89
CA HIS A 57 -13.29 7.39 -4.16
C HIS A 57 -13.51 8.47 -5.21
N HIS A 58 -12.45 8.81 -5.92
CA HIS A 58 -12.47 9.73 -7.05
C HIS A 58 -11.83 9.09 -8.30
N GLY A 59 -12.59 9.05 -9.38
CA GLY A 59 -12.12 8.50 -10.65
C GLY A 59 -11.86 6.98 -10.59
N LEU A 60 -10.67 6.55 -10.98
CA LEU A 60 -10.29 5.14 -11.07
C LEU A 60 -9.35 4.68 -9.94
N LYS A 61 -9.24 5.42 -8.85
CA LYS A 61 -8.34 5.17 -7.73
C LYS A 61 -8.79 3.95 -6.92
N HIS A 62 -7.84 3.14 -6.46
CA HIS A 62 -8.10 1.99 -5.59
C HIS A 62 -7.96 2.35 -4.11
N THR A 63 -8.61 3.43 -3.68
CA THR A 63 -8.58 3.92 -2.29
C THR A 63 -9.94 4.47 -1.89
N GLY A 64 -10.22 4.56 -0.59
CA GLY A 64 -11.44 5.16 -0.06
C GLY A 64 -12.68 4.26 -0.14
N SER A 65 -12.51 2.93 -0.17
CA SER A 65 -13.61 1.98 -0.13
C SER A 65 -14.35 2.00 1.22
N SER A 66 -15.64 1.65 1.21
CA SER A 66 -16.41 1.54 2.45
C SER A 66 -15.80 0.55 3.44
N PRO A 67 -15.34 -0.66 3.04
CA PRO A 67 -14.67 -1.54 3.98
C PRO A 67 -13.47 -0.87 4.65
N SER A 68 -12.56 -0.29 3.87
CA SER A 68 -11.32 0.29 4.39
C SER A 68 -11.55 1.43 5.39
N LEU A 69 -12.61 2.23 5.16
CA LEU A 69 -12.95 3.35 6.03
C LEU A 69 -13.76 2.93 7.26
N LEU A 70 -14.56 1.86 7.17
CA LEU A 70 -15.59 1.46 8.16
C LEU A 70 -15.30 0.13 8.87
N MET A 71 -14.21 -0.56 8.52
CA MET A 71 -13.77 -1.73 9.28
C MET A 71 -13.61 -1.40 10.76
N THR A 72 -13.86 -2.38 11.61
CA THR A 72 -13.64 -2.24 13.05
C THR A 72 -12.43 -3.05 13.49
N TYR A 73 -11.53 -2.42 14.23
CA TYR A 73 -10.41 -3.10 14.87
C TYR A 73 -10.92 -4.06 15.97
N GLU A 74 -10.52 -5.34 15.85
CA GLU A 74 -10.89 -6.42 16.78
C GLU A 74 -9.73 -6.80 17.71
N GLY A 75 -8.50 -6.69 17.23
CA GLY A 75 -7.32 -7.05 17.98
C GLY A 75 -6.10 -7.23 17.11
N HIS A 76 -4.98 -7.58 17.73
CA HIS A 76 -3.76 -7.93 17.03
C HIS A 76 -2.99 -9.02 17.78
N ARG A 77 -2.12 -9.72 17.04
CA ARG A 77 -1.11 -10.63 17.59
C ARG A 77 0.26 -10.06 17.24
N ASP A 78 1.15 -9.95 18.22
CA ASP A 78 2.50 -9.43 18.08
C ASP A 78 3.48 -10.43 18.73
N TYR A 79 4.30 -11.07 17.90
CA TYR A 79 5.19 -12.14 18.32
C TYR A 79 6.43 -12.20 17.44
N ARG A 80 7.41 -13.00 17.84
CA ARG A 80 8.60 -13.29 17.03
C ARG A 80 8.54 -14.72 16.48
N ASN A 81 8.97 -14.88 15.24
CA ASN A 81 9.22 -16.16 14.59
C ASN A 81 10.70 -16.26 14.18
N ASP A 82 11.07 -17.30 13.41
CA ASP A 82 12.43 -17.55 12.96
C ASP A 82 12.99 -16.48 12.02
N TYR A 83 12.15 -15.61 11.45
CA TYR A 83 12.54 -14.54 10.54
C TYR A 83 12.66 -13.18 11.24
N GLY A 84 11.95 -12.96 12.33
CA GLY A 84 11.91 -11.71 13.05
C GLY A 84 10.55 -11.46 13.72
N ARG A 85 10.16 -10.18 13.87
CA ARG A 85 8.87 -9.80 14.46
C ARG A 85 7.74 -9.98 13.46
N LYS A 86 6.66 -10.60 13.91
CA LYS A 86 5.41 -10.76 13.15
C LYS A 86 4.28 -10.05 13.88
N LEU A 87 3.58 -9.18 13.16
CA LEU A 87 2.36 -8.54 13.61
C LEU A 87 1.19 -8.98 12.71
N GLU A 88 0.07 -9.31 13.30
CA GLU A 88 -1.19 -9.65 12.62
C GLU A 88 -2.28 -8.75 13.16
N VAL A 89 -2.80 -7.86 12.33
CA VAL A 89 -3.84 -6.89 12.72
C VAL A 89 -5.18 -7.35 12.17
N ILE A 90 -6.17 -7.49 13.04
CA ILE A 90 -7.48 -8.07 12.73
C ILE A 90 -8.55 -6.98 12.70
N GLN A 91 -9.23 -6.86 11.58
CA GLN A 91 -10.34 -5.92 11.36
C GLN A 91 -11.55 -6.65 10.78
N LYS A 92 -12.77 -6.15 11.02
CA LYS A 92 -14.02 -6.75 10.51
C LYS A 92 -14.92 -5.74 9.80
N TYR A 93 -15.60 -6.21 8.76
CA TYR A 93 -16.65 -5.49 8.06
C TYR A 93 -17.68 -6.44 7.46
N LYS A 94 -18.96 -6.36 7.88
CA LYS A 94 -20.08 -7.13 7.33
C LYS A 94 -19.80 -8.65 7.16
N GLY A 95 -19.27 -9.29 8.18
CA GLY A 95 -18.98 -10.72 8.12
C GLY A 95 -17.65 -11.07 7.43
N LEU A 96 -16.99 -10.14 6.79
CA LEU A 96 -15.60 -10.29 6.35
C LEU A 96 -14.65 -9.93 7.49
N GLU A 97 -13.62 -10.75 7.68
CA GLU A 97 -12.47 -10.46 8.53
C GLU A 97 -11.26 -10.24 7.63
N LEU A 98 -10.57 -9.12 7.82
CA LEU A 98 -9.28 -8.82 7.19
C LEU A 98 -8.18 -8.91 8.23
N ILE A 99 -7.24 -9.82 8.01
CA ILE A 99 -6.03 -9.95 8.80
C ILE A 99 -4.87 -9.39 7.98
N THR A 100 -4.29 -8.29 8.42
CA THR A 100 -3.07 -7.75 7.80
C THR A 100 -1.86 -8.35 8.50
N HIS A 101 -1.13 -9.21 7.79
CA HIS A 101 0.12 -9.81 8.21
C HIS A 101 1.27 -8.88 7.88
N ILE A 102 2.07 -8.51 8.88
CA ILE A 102 3.22 -7.61 8.77
C ILE A 102 4.44 -8.34 9.34
N GLN A 103 5.38 -8.73 8.47
CA GLN A 103 6.58 -9.47 8.84
C GLN A 103 7.82 -8.58 8.72
N PHE A 104 8.48 -8.32 9.83
CA PHE A 104 9.81 -7.73 9.90
C PHE A 104 10.87 -8.83 9.82
N TYR A 105 11.99 -8.54 9.17
CA TYR A 105 13.12 -9.47 9.06
C TYR A 105 14.29 -8.94 9.87
N ASP A 106 14.90 -9.80 10.71
CA ASP A 106 15.98 -9.37 11.59
C ASP A 106 17.20 -8.88 10.80
N GLY A 107 17.61 -7.65 11.08
CA GLY A 107 18.77 -7.00 10.45
C GLY A 107 18.51 -6.43 9.04
N ILE A 108 17.27 -6.39 8.56
CA ILE A 108 16.91 -5.89 7.23
C ILE A 108 15.85 -4.77 7.36
N SER A 109 16.09 -3.64 6.70
CA SER A 109 15.16 -2.50 6.68
C SER A 109 14.04 -2.70 5.64
N ALA A 110 13.42 -3.88 5.66
CA ALA A 110 12.30 -4.24 4.81
C ALA A 110 11.22 -4.99 5.60
N VAL A 111 9.97 -4.82 5.19
CA VAL A 111 8.78 -5.40 5.83
C VAL A 111 7.87 -5.99 4.77
N ASN A 112 7.47 -7.24 4.95
CA ASN A 112 6.52 -7.91 4.06
C ASN A 112 5.09 -7.76 4.58
N PHE A 113 4.17 -7.45 3.66
CA PHE A 113 2.75 -7.26 3.92
C PHE A 113 1.92 -8.26 3.11
N VAL A 114 0.94 -8.88 3.77
CA VAL A 114 -0.07 -9.76 3.15
C VAL A 114 -1.42 -9.49 3.79
N GLY A 115 -2.45 -9.30 2.99
CA GLY A 115 -3.83 -9.27 3.45
C GLY A 115 -4.47 -10.66 3.35
N GLU A 116 -5.06 -11.15 4.42
CA GLU A 116 -5.88 -12.36 4.45
C GLU A 116 -7.33 -11.97 4.69
N VAL A 117 -8.22 -12.31 3.76
CA VAL A 117 -9.66 -12.08 3.91
C VAL A 117 -10.34 -13.39 4.20
N VAL A 118 -11.09 -13.44 5.29
CA VAL A 118 -11.90 -14.61 5.70
C VAL A 118 -13.37 -14.23 5.66
N ASN A 119 -14.20 -15.08 5.07
CA ASN A 119 -15.63 -14.88 5.03
C ASN A 119 -16.32 -15.69 6.15
N HIS A 120 -16.76 -15.01 7.21
CA HIS A 120 -17.52 -15.60 8.33
C HIS A 120 -19.04 -15.46 8.17
N SER A 121 -19.53 -15.03 7.01
CA SER A 121 -20.96 -14.92 6.75
C SER A 121 -21.52 -16.14 6.03
N GLU A 122 -22.83 -16.21 5.91
CA GLU A 122 -23.54 -17.23 5.13
C GLU A 122 -23.62 -16.88 3.62
N GLU A 123 -23.16 -15.69 3.22
CA GLU A 123 -23.24 -15.19 1.85
C GLU A 123 -21.89 -15.28 1.13
N GLU A 124 -21.90 -15.35 -0.20
CA GLU A 124 -20.69 -15.24 -1.02
C GLU A 124 -20.36 -13.75 -1.25
N TYR A 125 -19.07 -13.40 -1.20
CA TYR A 125 -18.57 -12.09 -1.59
C TYR A 125 -17.71 -12.19 -2.85
N ALA A 126 -17.92 -11.28 -3.79
CA ALA A 126 -17.10 -11.15 -4.98
C ALA A 126 -16.02 -10.09 -4.73
N LEU A 127 -14.81 -10.53 -4.36
CA LEU A 127 -13.68 -9.64 -4.13
C LEU A 127 -13.13 -9.11 -5.45
N GLU A 128 -12.99 -7.80 -5.55
CA GLU A 128 -12.51 -7.06 -6.72
C GLU A 128 -11.05 -6.57 -6.55
N TYR A 129 -10.65 -6.33 -5.31
CA TYR A 129 -9.29 -5.93 -4.94
C TYR A 129 -9.04 -6.12 -3.44
N VAL A 130 -7.86 -6.59 -3.09
CA VAL A 130 -7.31 -6.59 -1.72
C VAL A 130 -5.88 -6.08 -1.83
N SER A 131 -5.61 -4.90 -1.25
CA SER A 131 -4.25 -4.38 -1.21
C SER A 131 -3.37 -5.26 -0.31
N SER A 132 -2.10 -5.33 -0.64
CA SER A 132 -1.09 -5.89 0.26
C SER A 132 -0.47 -4.79 1.09
N PHE A 133 -0.11 -3.68 0.44
CA PHE A 133 0.42 -2.49 1.09
C PHE A 133 -0.37 -1.25 0.68
N ALA A 134 -0.72 -0.43 1.66
CA ALA A 134 -1.34 0.88 1.48
C ALA A 134 -0.72 1.86 2.47
N LEU A 135 -0.19 2.98 1.96
CA LEU A 135 0.37 4.04 2.79
C LEU A 135 -0.10 5.40 2.27
N THR A 136 -0.79 6.15 3.10
CA THR A 136 -1.13 7.56 2.89
C THR A 136 -0.15 8.43 3.65
N GLY A 137 0.24 9.58 3.09
CA GLY A 137 1.19 10.50 3.72
C GLY A 137 2.64 10.36 3.24
N LEU A 138 2.85 9.98 1.98
CA LEU A 138 4.21 9.84 1.40
C LEU A 138 5.11 11.08 1.54
N THR A 139 4.51 12.26 1.70
CA THR A 139 5.21 13.54 1.73
C THR A 139 4.86 14.41 2.94
N GLU A 140 4.13 13.87 3.91
CA GLU A 140 3.58 14.67 5.02
C GLU A 140 4.64 15.36 5.87
N GLN A 141 5.85 14.81 5.93
CA GLN A 141 6.95 15.40 6.69
C GLN A 141 7.79 16.38 5.87
N ALA A 142 7.58 16.48 4.55
CA ALA A 142 8.32 17.40 3.69
C ALA A 142 7.75 18.83 3.77
N LYS A 143 8.62 19.83 3.80
CA LYS A 143 8.25 21.25 3.89
C LYS A 143 8.00 21.88 2.52
N GLY A 144 8.61 21.34 1.47
CA GLY A 144 8.53 21.85 0.11
C GLY A 144 7.26 21.46 -0.65
N PRO A 145 7.05 22.02 -1.84
CA PRO A 145 5.97 21.62 -2.72
C PRO A 145 6.13 20.15 -3.12
N ARG A 146 5.11 19.34 -2.84
CA ARG A 146 5.08 17.88 -3.05
C ARG A 146 5.41 17.45 -4.48
N ASP A 147 4.93 18.21 -5.47
CA ASP A 147 5.18 18.03 -6.89
C ASP A 147 6.64 18.22 -7.28
N LYS A 148 7.43 18.97 -6.49
CA LYS A 148 8.85 19.27 -6.72
C LYS A 148 9.79 18.40 -5.90
N THR A 149 9.35 17.91 -4.76
CA THR A 149 10.18 17.11 -3.86
C THR A 149 10.05 15.60 -4.12
N GLY A 150 8.93 15.18 -4.72
CA GLY A 150 8.66 13.79 -5.02
C GLY A 150 9.27 13.32 -6.35
N ILE A 151 10.06 12.25 -6.28
CA ILE A 151 10.61 11.56 -7.45
C ILE A 151 10.08 10.12 -7.44
N LEU A 152 9.55 9.69 -8.60
CA LEU A 152 9.08 8.32 -8.80
C LEU A 152 10.03 7.57 -9.73
N TYR A 153 10.56 6.46 -9.28
CA TYR A 153 11.34 5.54 -10.09
C TYR A 153 10.44 4.41 -10.59
N ILE A 154 10.36 4.25 -11.91
CA ILE A 154 9.56 3.23 -12.58
C ILE A 154 10.49 2.32 -13.38
N PRO A 155 10.50 1.01 -13.11
CA PRO A 155 11.30 0.05 -13.87
C PRO A 155 10.56 -0.40 -15.12
N HIS A 156 10.84 0.23 -16.26
CA HIS A 156 10.37 -0.24 -17.55
C HIS A 156 11.05 -1.54 -17.93
N ASN A 157 10.34 -2.39 -18.63
CA ASN A 157 10.81 -3.71 -19.00
C ASN A 157 10.31 -4.10 -20.40
N THR A 158 11.09 -4.85 -21.10
CA THR A 158 10.68 -5.55 -22.33
C THR A 158 11.69 -6.63 -22.63
N TRP A 159 11.37 -7.54 -23.55
CA TRP A 159 12.30 -8.53 -24.04
C TRP A 159 13.52 -7.86 -24.68
N PHE A 160 14.74 -8.23 -24.27
CA PHE A 160 16.02 -7.60 -24.62
C PHE A 160 16.17 -6.14 -24.18
N GLY A 161 15.39 -5.70 -23.22
CA GLY A 161 15.43 -4.36 -22.61
C GLY A 161 14.92 -4.40 -21.18
N GLU A 162 15.45 -5.36 -20.40
CA GLU A 162 15.02 -5.62 -19.03
C GLU A 162 15.48 -4.54 -18.05
N ALA A 163 14.70 -4.32 -17.01
CA ALA A 163 15.03 -3.49 -15.85
C ALA A 163 15.51 -2.06 -16.18
N GLN A 164 14.84 -1.40 -17.11
CA GLN A 164 15.15 -0.02 -17.49
C GLN A 164 14.57 0.98 -16.48
N TRP A 165 15.24 1.21 -15.39
CA TRP A 165 14.82 2.20 -14.38
C TRP A 165 14.84 3.61 -14.94
N LYS A 166 13.73 4.33 -14.80
CA LYS A 166 13.58 5.74 -15.16
C LYS A 166 13.14 6.54 -13.95
N LYS A 167 13.70 7.74 -13.85
CA LYS A 167 13.46 8.73 -12.82
C LYS A 167 12.51 9.79 -13.36
N TYR A 168 11.40 10.02 -12.67
CA TYR A 168 10.39 11.00 -13.05
C TYR A 168 10.08 11.92 -11.88
N THR A 169 9.97 13.22 -12.13
CA THR A 169 9.21 14.10 -11.24
C THR A 169 7.71 13.83 -11.39
N LEU A 170 6.92 14.18 -10.38
CA LEU A 170 5.47 14.04 -10.47
C LEU A 170 4.90 14.87 -11.63
N ASN A 171 5.47 16.07 -11.91
CA ASN A 171 5.06 16.93 -13.01
C ASN A 171 5.27 16.27 -14.38
N GLU A 172 6.41 15.58 -14.60
CA GLU A 172 6.66 14.83 -15.85
C GLU A 172 5.64 13.72 -16.08
N LEU A 173 5.04 13.20 -15.01
CA LEU A 173 3.97 12.22 -15.05
C LEU A 173 2.56 12.86 -15.12
N GLY A 174 2.50 14.18 -15.32
CA GLY A 174 1.25 14.94 -15.42
C GLY A 174 0.53 15.12 -14.08
N TYR A 175 1.29 15.16 -12.98
CA TYR A 175 0.78 15.37 -11.63
C TYR A 175 1.27 16.71 -11.09
N ASP A 176 0.70 17.80 -11.61
CA ASP A 176 1.15 19.18 -11.30
C ASP A 176 0.60 19.70 -9.97
N ALA A 177 -0.51 19.15 -9.51
CA ALA A 177 -1.15 19.59 -8.28
C ALA A 177 -1.77 18.41 -7.52
N VAL A 178 -1.52 18.40 -6.22
CA VAL A 178 -2.18 17.53 -5.24
C VAL A 178 -3.34 18.32 -4.65
N ASN A 179 -4.58 17.82 -4.77
CA ASN A 179 -5.76 18.48 -4.25
C ASN A 179 -6.87 17.47 -3.92
N SER A 180 -7.86 17.91 -3.14
CA SER A 180 -8.95 17.05 -2.66
C SER A 180 -9.89 16.51 -3.73
N PHE A 181 -9.83 17.02 -4.95
CA PHE A 181 -10.74 16.67 -6.04
C PHE A 181 -10.03 16.07 -7.26
N SER A 182 -8.72 15.85 -7.18
CA SER A 182 -7.96 15.22 -8.26
C SER A 182 -8.51 13.83 -8.57
N MET A 183 -8.65 13.52 -9.86
CA MET A 183 -8.95 12.17 -10.35
C MET A 183 -7.73 11.52 -11.02
N LYS A 184 -6.61 12.23 -11.06
CA LYS A 184 -5.35 11.74 -11.63
C LYS A 184 -4.74 10.67 -10.72
N ARG A 185 -4.24 9.60 -11.33
CA ARG A 185 -3.37 8.63 -10.69
C ARG A 185 -2.18 8.30 -11.61
N ILE A 186 -1.09 7.89 -11.02
CA ILE A 186 0.04 7.26 -11.68
C ILE A 186 -0.10 5.78 -11.36
N ALA A 187 -0.53 4.98 -12.32
CA ALA A 187 -0.84 3.57 -12.13
C ALA A 187 -0.02 2.71 -13.08
N VAL A 188 0.53 1.63 -12.56
CA VAL A 188 1.29 0.63 -13.30
C VAL A 188 0.75 -0.74 -12.94
N SER A 189 0.45 -1.54 -13.95
CA SER A 189 -0.10 -2.88 -13.78
C SER A 189 0.41 -3.83 -14.84
N ASN A 190 0.25 -5.11 -14.58
CA ASN A 190 0.51 -6.17 -15.54
C ASN A 190 -0.59 -7.22 -15.47
N THR A 191 -0.97 -7.76 -16.61
CA THR A 191 -2.01 -8.79 -16.71
C THR A 191 -1.45 -10.06 -17.36
N GLY A 192 -1.79 -11.21 -16.78
CA GLY A 192 -1.39 -12.53 -17.28
C GLY A 192 -0.32 -13.20 -16.42
N SER A 193 0.19 -14.32 -16.93
CA SER A 193 1.13 -15.20 -16.21
C SER A 193 2.61 -14.82 -16.36
N TRP A 194 2.91 -13.76 -17.07
CA TRP A 194 4.25 -13.17 -17.18
C TRP A 194 4.25 -11.80 -16.50
N ALA A 195 4.77 -11.74 -15.30
CA ALA A 195 4.66 -10.57 -14.42
C ALA A 195 5.47 -9.35 -14.88
N CYS A 196 6.36 -9.47 -15.84
CA CYS A 196 7.35 -8.45 -16.22
C CYS A 196 7.28 -8.11 -17.72
N VAL A 197 6.07 -7.84 -18.28
CA VAL A 197 5.91 -7.56 -19.71
C VAL A 197 6.45 -6.15 -20.04
N GLU A 198 5.83 -5.11 -19.49
CA GLU A 198 6.20 -3.71 -19.75
C GLU A 198 6.93 -3.05 -18.58
N HIS A 199 6.74 -3.58 -17.38
CA HIS A 199 7.32 -3.08 -16.14
C HIS A 199 7.66 -4.24 -15.20
N LEU A 200 8.61 -4.03 -14.29
CA LEU A 200 8.79 -4.92 -13.14
C LEU A 200 7.71 -4.64 -12.07
N PRO A 201 7.32 -5.65 -11.26
CA PRO A 201 6.30 -5.51 -10.22
C PRO A 201 6.80 -4.72 -9.00
N MET A 202 7.37 -3.54 -9.22
CA MET A 202 8.00 -2.74 -8.19
C MET A 202 8.00 -1.25 -8.57
N GLY A 203 8.31 -0.40 -7.61
CA GLY A 203 8.52 1.02 -7.80
C GLY A 203 9.18 1.63 -6.56
N CYS A 204 9.71 2.84 -6.71
CA CYS A 204 10.31 3.55 -5.59
C CYS A 204 9.91 5.02 -5.63
N TYR A 205 9.51 5.54 -4.48
CA TYR A 205 9.29 6.96 -4.25
C TYR A 205 10.46 7.52 -3.44
N TYR A 206 11.06 8.59 -3.92
CA TYR A 206 12.13 9.31 -3.23
C TYR A 206 11.70 10.74 -2.94
N ASN A 207 11.77 11.13 -1.68
CA ASN A 207 11.56 12.50 -1.24
C ASN A 207 12.91 13.21 -1.16
N THR A 208 13.13 14.18 -2.04
CA THR A 208 14.42 14.89 -2.16
C THR A 208 14.69 15.84 -1.00
N GLU A 209 13.68 16.30 -0.29
CA GLU A 209 13.81 17.20 0.85
C GLU A 209 14.16 16.45 2.13
N LEU A 210 13.56 15.28 2.32
CA LEU A 210 13.78 14.44 3.49
C LEU A 210 14.95 13.47 3.30
N ASP A 211 15.48 13.37 2.07
CA ASP A 211 16.48 12.37 1.67
C ASP A 211 16.06 10.94 2.03
N GLN A 212 14.80 10.58 1.72
CA GLN A 212 14.21 9.29 2.06
C GLN A 212 13.65 8.60 0.84
N SER A 213 13.93 7.30 0.73
CA SER A 213 13.33 6.40 -0.26
C SER A 213 12.40 5.39 0.38
N LEU A 214 11.26 5.16 -0.28
CA LEU A 214 10.32 4.08 -0.02
C LEU A 214 10.22 3.23 -1.29
N MET A 215 10.58 1.97 -1.20
CA MET A 215 10.50 1.04 -2.34
C MET A 215 9.56 -0.11 -2.03
N TRP A 216 8.75 -0.50 -2.99
CA TRP A 216 7.85 -1.64 -2.90
C TRP A 216 8.14 -2.65 -4.00
N GLN A 217 8.00 -3.93 -3.67
CA GLN A 217 8.09 -5.06 -4.58
C GLN A 217 6.91 -6.00 -4.37
N ILE A 218 6.15 -6.25 -5.42
CA ILE A 218 5.02 -7.20 -5.42
C ILE A 218 5.54 -8.57 -5.84
N GLU A 219 5.37 -9.56 -4.98
CA GLU A 219 6.00 -10.88 -5.13
C GLU A 219 5.07 -11.85 -5.87
N THR A 220 4.95 -11.68 -7.18
CA THR A 220 4.10 -12.53 -8.01
C THR A 220 4.71 -12.82 -9.36
N SER A 221 4.35 -13.97 -9.93
CA SER A 221 4.55 -14.30 -11.35
C SER A 221 3.30 -14.04 -12.21
N GLY A 222 2.24 -13.52 -11.62
CA GLY A 222 0.96 -13.25 -12.27
C GLY A 222 0.66 -11.77 -12.45
N SER A 223 -0.63 -11.46 -12.44
CA SER A 223 -1.12 -10.07 -12.51
C SER A 223 -0.92 -9.31 -11.22
N TRP A 224 -0.63 -8.02 -11.35
CA TRP A 224 -0.40 -7.12 -10.22
C TRP A 224 -0.74 -5.68 -10.59
N HIS A 225 -0.86 -4.85 -9.56
CA HIS A 225 -1.12 -3.42 -9.67
C HIS A 225 -0.43 -2.65 -8.55
N TRP A 226 0.13 -1.48 -8.89
CA TRP A 226 0.43 -0.44 -7.94
C TRP A 226 0.05 0.93 -8.47
N GLU A 227 -0.24 1.87 -7.58
CA GLU A 227 -0.52 3.25 -7.94
C GLU A 227 0.00 4.23 -6.91
N VAL A 228 0.39 5.41 -7.38
CA VAL A 228 0.64 6.61 -6.58
C VAL A 228 -0.34 7.67 -6.99
N SER A 229 -1.05 8.24 -6.02
CA SER A 229 -2.04 9.29 -6.27
C SER A 229 -2.29 10.10 -4.99
N ASP A 230 -3.40 10.84 -4.94
CA ASP A 230 -3.82 11.58 -3.75
C ASP A 230 -5.23 11.19 -3.29
N ILE A 231 -5.46 11.39 -2.00
CA ILE A 231 -6.78 11.37 -1.38
C ILE A 231 -6.85 12.55 -0.40
N ARG A 232 -7.91 13.37 -0.54
CA ARG A 232 -8.08 14.61 0.26
C ARG A 232 -6.83 15.50 0.29
N GLY A 233 -6.09 15.57 -0.81
CA GLY A 233 -4.90 16.40 -0.94
C GLY A 233 -3.61 15.79 -0.35
N THR A 234 -3.65 14.54 0.10
CA THR A 234 -2.50 13.80 0.66
C THR A 234 -2.09 12.69 -0.29
N LEU A 235 -0.79 12.58 -0.59
CA LEU A 235 -0.28 11.52 -1.46
C LEU A 235 -0.34 10.15 -0.78
N TYR A 236 -0.69 9.13 -1.56
CA TYR A 236 -0.66 7.73 -1.12
C TYR A 236 0.04 6.84 -2.16
N VAL A 237 0.48 5.68 -1.71
CA VAL A 237 0.84 4.53 -2.54
C VAL A 237 -0.02 3.34 -2.16
N GLN A 238 -0.41 2.57 -3.16
CA GLN A 238 -0.99 1.24 -2.98
C GLN A 238 -0.30 0.25 -3.89
N ALA A 239 -0.06 -0.96 -3.36
CA ALA A 239 0.56 -2.04 -4.10
C ALA A 239 -0.04 -3.38 -3.68
N GLY A 240 -0.24 -4.26 -4.65
CA GLY A 240 -0.82 -5.58 -4.39
C GLY A 240 -1.02 -6.43 -5.64
N GLY A 241 -1.87 -7.41 -5.51
CA GLY A 241 -2.25 -8.32 -6.58
C GLY A 241 -3.14 -7.66 -7.63
N PRO A 242 -3.82 -8.49 -8.44
CA PRO A 242 -4.70 -7.99 -9.49
C PRO A 242 -5.92 -7.27 -8.93
N THR A 243 -6.45 -6.36 -9.75
CA THR A 243 -7.71 -5.64 -9.50
C THR A 243 -8.76 -6.03 -10.54
N TYR A 244 -10.04 -5.85 -10.23
CA TYR A 244 -11.09 -6.02 -11.23
C TYR A 244 -10.93 -5.04 -12.39
N GLN A 245 -10.66 -3.80 -12.07
CA GLN A 245 -10.60 -2.70 -13.04
C GLN A 245 -9.44 -2.84 -14.04
N GLU A 246 -8.26 -3.20 -13.59
CA GLU A 246 -7.05 -3.27 -14.44
C GLU A 246 -6.86 -4.66 -15.07
N ASN A 247 -7.25 -5.70 -14.35
CA ASN A 247 -6.88 -7.07 -14.69
C ASN A 247 -8.10 -8.00 -14.91
N GLY A 248 -9.33 -7.51 -14.69
CA GLY A 248 -10.53 -8.35 -14.71
C GLY A 248 -10.57 -9.39 -13.57
N PHE A 249 -9.90 -9.09 -12.45
CA PHE A 249 -9.85 -10.00 -11.31
C PHE A 249 -11.17 -10.00 -10.54
N LEU A 250 -11.69 -11.20 -10.31
CA LEU A 250 -12.85 -11.41 -9.44
C LEU A 250 -12.69 -12.73 -8.69
N LYS A 251 -12.59 -12.68 -7.37
CA LYS A 251 -12.58 -13.87 -6.52
C LYS A 251 -13.91 -14.00 -5.80
N LEU A 252 -14.69 -15.02 -6.14
CA LEU A 252 -15.84 -15.42 -5.32
C LEU A 252 -15.34 -16.09 -4.05
N LEU A 253 -15.58 -15.48 -2.92
CA LEU A 253 -15.20 -15.94 -1.59
C LEU A 253 -16.44 -16.53 -0.90
N LYS A 254 -16.47 -17.86 -0.81
CA LYS A 254 -17.58 -18.61 -0.18
C LYS A 254 -17.51 -18.49 1.35
N PRO A 255 -18.62 -18.84 2.05
CA PRO A 255 -18.59 -19.00 3.50
C PRO A 255 -17.41 -19.87 3.96
N ASP A 256 -16.74 -19.45 5.04
CA ASP A 256 -15.56 -20.08 5.64
C ASP A 256 -14.33 -20.18 4.73
N GLU A 257 -14.35 -19.56 3.53
CA GLU A 257 -13.21 -19.54 2.63
C GLU A 257 -12.25 -18.40 2.99
N HIS A 258 -10.96 -18.64 2.74
CA HIS A 258 -9.87 -17.68 2.91
C HIS A 258 -9.32 -17.24 1.55
N PHE A 259 -8.95 -15.98 1.45
CA PHE A 259 -8.21 -15.43 0.32
C PHE A 259 -7.01 -14.64 0.83
N PHE A 260 -5.83 -14.92 0.28
CA PHE A 260 -4.61 -14.18 0.56
C PHE A 260 -4.28 -13.23 -0.60
N SER A 261 -3.99 -11.98 -0.30
CA SER A 261 -3.43 -11.06 -1.30
C SER A 261 -2.02 -11.51 -1.71
N VAL A 262 -1.56 -11.02 -2.85
CA VAL A 262 -0.17 -11.24 -3.28
C VAL A 262 0.77 -10.57 -2.28
N PRO A 263 1.85 -11.20 -1.79
CA PRO A 263 2.79 -10.55 -0.89
C PRO A 263 3.41 -9.30 -1.49
N CYS A 264 3.63 -8.28 -0.67
CA CYS A 264 4.35 -7.07 -1.05
C CYS A 264 5.40 -6.75 0.01
N THR A 265 6.66 -6.75 -0.37
CA THR A 265 7.75 -6.30 0.51
C THR A 265 8.05 -4.83 0.25
N VAL A 266 8.20 -4.07 1.33
CA VAL A 266 8.45 -2.63 1.31
C VAL A 266 9.68 -2.33 2.13
N SER A 267 10.65 -1.64 1.53
CA SER A 267 11.82 -1.12 2.22
C SER A 267 11.75 0.41 2.34
N ALA A 268 12.38 0.93 3.39
CA ALA A 268 12.59 2.36 3.56
C ALA A 268 14.04 2.61 3.96
N ALA A 269 14.66 3.61 3.36
CA ALA A 269 16.05 3.94 3.60
C ALA A 269 16.30 5.44 3.53
N GLU A 270 17.30 5.91 4.27
CA GLU A 270 17.88 7.24 4.08
C GLU A 270 18.72 7.24 2.81
N GLY A 271 18.52 8.24 1.95
CA GLY A 271 19.17 8.36 0.66
C GLY A 271 18.32 7.98 -0.54
N GLU A 272 18.90 8.12 -1.72
CA GLU A 272 18.25 7.88 -2.99
C GLU A 272 17.99 6.37 -3.23
N PHE A 273 17.20 6.05 -4.23
CA PHE A 273 16.66 4.74 -4.62
C PHE A 273 17.61 3.54 -4.43
N GLN A 274 18.94 3.68 -4.70
CA GLN A 274 19.90 2.59 -4.52
C GLN A 274 20.00 2.10 -3.06
N LYS A 275 19.70 2.96 -2.09
CA LYS A 275 19.69 2.60 -0.68
C LYS A 275 18.50 1.70 -0.35
N ALA A 276 17.32 2.05 -0.86
CA ALA A 276 16.13 1.22 -0.66
C ALA A 276 16.22 -0.13 -1.41
N VAL A 277 16.86 -0.16 -2.59
CA VAL A 277 17.15 -1.41 -3.33
C VAL A 277 18.05 -2.35 -2.54
N ALA A 278 19.03 -1.81 -1.81
CA ALA A 278 19.97 -2.63 -1.03
C ALA A 278 19.33 -3.31 0.19
N GLU A 279 18.15 -2.88 0.60
CA GLU A 279 17.39 -3.44 1.71
C GLU A 279 16.35 -4.50 1.25
N LEU A 280 16.02 -4.55 -0.05
CA LEU A 280 15.15 -5.56 -0.65
C LEU A 280 15.93 -6.78 -1.14
#